data_9c62e7f3e8388f9fa2ca2edd7848763b
#
_entry.id   9c62e7f3e8388f9fa2ca2edd7848763b
#
_cell.length_a   1.000
_cell.length_b   1.000
_cell.length_c   1.000
_cell.angle_alpha   90.00
_cell.angle_beta   90.00
_cell.angle_gamma   90.00
#
_symmetry.space_group_name_H-M   'P 1'
#
loop_
_entity.id
_entity.type
_entity.pdbx_description
1 polymer ?
#
loop_
_entity_poly.entity_id
_entity_poly.type
_entity_poly.pdbx_seq_one_letter_code
_entity_poly.pdbx_strand_id
1 'polypeptide(L)'
;MSTRLPAAERREQLLDVAMTAFAANGYHGTSMNDVAKAAGITKPVLYQHFASKRDLYVELVDDVADRLANEVVSAVDPADTHFQRTVGALSAYFSFVEKNQREFQLLYGRSTPRDEETANGGRMVETRMSATIAEILRQWLHGDEVELYARAIVTMSEGVCRHWLTQPDRPSADALAEQLAALILTGLQGLVETATSNQ
;
A
#
# COMPACT_ATOMS: atom_id res chain seq x y z
N MET A 1 -23.74 27.48 13.39
CA MET A 1 -22.70 28.19 12.60
C MET A 1 -21.69 27.11 12.15
N SER A 2 -21.70 26.79 10.84
CA SER A 2 -20.74 25.79 10.31
C SER A 2 -19.38 26.45 10.21
N THR A 3 -18.45 26.04 11.05
CA THR A 3 -17.06 26.51 11.00
C THR A 3 -16.46 26.04 9.66
N ARG A 4 -16.07 26.98 8.82
CA ARG A 4 -15.45 26.69 7.52
C ARG A 4 -14.09 26.05 7.80
N LEU A 5 -13.97 24.75 7.55
CA LEU A 5 -12.71 24.04 7.68
C LEU A 5 -11.63 24.67 6.79
N PRO A 6 -10.36 24.71 7.22
CA PRO A 6 -9.22 25.04 6.36
C PRO A 6 -9.21 24.16 5.11
N ALA A 7 -8.66 24.68 3.99
CA ALA A 7 -8.70 23.96 2.71
C ALA A 7 -8.03 22.59 2.76
N ALA A 8 -6.92 22.46 3.53
CA ALA A 8 -6.22 21.19 3.73
C ALA A 8 -7.10 20.16 4.47
N GLU A 9 -7.67 20.54 5.61
CA GLU A 9 -8.54 19.64 6.39
C GLU A 9 -9.79 19.24 5.60
N ARG A 10 -10.32 20.16 4.78
CA ARG A 10 -11.44 19.87 3.88
C ARG A 10 -11.03 18.84 2.83
N ARG A 11 -9.80 18.93 2.29
CA ARG A 11 -9.30 17.99 1.29
C ARG A 11 -9.16 16.60 1.86
N GLU A 12 -8.57 16.45 3.05
CA GLU A 12 -8.47 15.17 3.78
C GLU A 12 -9.85 14.56 4.03
N GLN A 13 -10.81 15.35 4.53
CA GLN A 13 -12.18 14.88 4.72
C GLN A 13 -12.80 14.36 3.40
N LEU A 14 -12.53 15.02 2.27
CA LEU A 14 -13.06 14.61 0.98
C LEU A 14 -12.41 13.30 0.48
N LEU A 15 -11.13 13.10 0.76
CA LEU A 15 -10.44 11.84 0.47
C LEU A 15 -11.01 10.68 1.29
N ASP A 16 -11.26 10.86 2.60
CA ASP A 16 -11.86 9.83 3.46
C ASP A 16 -13.27 9.43 2.98
N VAL A 17 -14.09 10.43 2.63
CA VAL A 17 -15.43 10.18 2.09
C VAL A 17 -15.37 9.46 0.74
N ALA A 18 -14.45 9.87 -0.12
CA ALA A 18 -14.24 9.24 -1.43
C ALA A 18 -13.76 7.80 -1.27
N MET A 19 -12.81 7.54 -0.35
CA MET A 19 -12.36 6.19 0.00
C MET A 19 -13.54 5.30 0.36
N THR A 20 -14.38 5.74 1.29
CA THR A 20 -15.55 4.99 1.73
C THR A 20 -16.51 4.69 0.57
N ALA A 21 -16.76 5.67 -0.29
CA ALA A 21 -17.65 5.52 -1.44
C ALA A 21 -17.08 4.55 -2.49
N PHE A 22 -15.79 4.67 -2.83
CA PHE A 22 -15.12 3.79 -3.78
C PHE A 22 -14.96 2.37 -3.25
N ALA A 23 -14.66 2.18 -1.96
CA ALA A 23 -14.57 0.86 -1.35
C ALA A 23 -15.91 0.13 -1.35
N ALA A 24 -17.01 0.84 -1.15
CA ALA A 24 -18.35 0.26 -1.12
C ALA A 24 -18.90 -0.11 -2.50
N ASN A 25 -18.66 0.72 -3.53
CA ASN A 25 -19.31 0.63 -4.83
C ASN A 25 -18.33 0.38 -6.00
N GLY A 26 -17.03 0.35 -5.72
CA GLY A 26 -15.97 0.31 -6.73
C GLY A 26 -15.78 1.66 -7.44
N TYR A 27 -14.68 1.77 -8.19
CA TYR A 27 -14.38 2.97 -8.95
C TYR A 27 -15.50 3.33 -9.93
N HIS A 28 -15.94 2.39 -10.78
CA HIS A 28 -16.97 2.65 -11.80
C HIS A 28 -18.35 2.89 -11.22
N GLY A 29 -18.71 2.21 -10.12
CA GLY A 29 -20.01 2.34 -9.45
C GLY A 29 -20.19 3.64 -8.67
N THR A 30 -19.12 4.43 -8.48
CA THR A 30 -19.15 5.69 -7.72
C THR A 30 -19.05 6.88 -8.68
N SER A 31 -19.90 7.88 -8.54
CA SER A 31 -19.84 9.14 -9.28
C SER A 31 -19.35 10.29 -8.39
N MET A 32 -18.85 11.39 -9.01
CA MET A 32 -18.53 12.63 -8.29
C MET A 32 -19.74 13.21 -7.54
N ASN A 33 -20.95 12.95 -8.01
CA ASN A 33 -22.16 13.38 -7.32
C ASN A 33 -22.41 12.57 -6.03
N ASP A 34 -22.11 11.27 -6.04
CA ASP A 34 -22.25 10.41 -4.87
C ASP A 34 -21.25 10.82 -3.78
N VAL A 35 -20.00 11.09 -4.16
CA VAL A 35 -18.97 11.62 -3.25
C VAL A 35 -19.40 12.98 -2.68
N ALA A 36 -19.86 13.90 -3.51
CA ALA A 36 -20.31 15.21 -3.04
C ALA A 36 -21.48 15.12 -2.06
N LYS A 37 -22.47 14.25 -2.34
CA LYS A 37 -23.60 13.98 -1.44
C LYS A 37 -23.13 13.39 -0.12
N ALA A 38 -22.24 12.39 -0.15
CA ALA A 38 -21.70 11.76 1.04
C ALA A 38 -20.90 12.73 1.90
N ALA A 39 -20.17 13.67 1.27
CA ALA A 39 -19.43 14.73 1.94
C ALA A 39 -20.29 15.91 2.43
N GLY A 40 -21.60 15.92 2.13
CA GLY A 40 -22.51 17.03 2.48
C GLY A 40 -22.21 18.34 1.76
N ILE A 41 -21.62 18.28 0.55
CA ILE A 41 -21.28 19.46 -0.26
C ILE A 41 -21.94 19.39 -1.64
N THR A 42 -21.86 20.47 -2.38
CA THR A 42 -22.33 20.50 -3.77
C THR A 42 -21.25 20.00 -4.74
N LYS A 43 -21.68 19.42 -5.87
CA LYS A 43 -20.78 18.94 -6.92
C LYS A 43 -19.77 20.02 -7.40
N PRO A 44 -20.17 21.31 -7.62
CA PRO A 44 -19.21 22.36 -7.94
C PRO A 44 -18.12 22.57 -6.89
N VAL A 45 -18.45 22.43 -5.60
CA VAL A 45 -17.47 22.55 -4.50
C VAL A 45 -16.46 21.39 -4.56
N LEU A 46 -16.91 20.17 -4.83
CA LEU A 46 -16.00 19.04 -5.01
C LEU A 46 -15.04 19.27 -6.19
N TYR A 47 -15.54 19.81 -7.31
CA TYR A 47 -14.71 20.13 -8.48
C TYR A 47 -13.71 21.28 -8.26
N GLN A 48 -13.86 22.08 -7.21
CA GLN A 48 -12.82 23.05 -6.80
C GLN A 48 -11.60 22.37 -6.17
N HIS A 49 -11.77 21.16 -5.63
CA HIS A 49 -10.70 20.38 -5.00
C HIS A 49 -10.08 19.36 -5.95
N PHE A 50 -10.88 18.74 -6.82
CA PHE A 50 -10.46 17.65 -7.72
C PHE A 50 -11.05 17.88 -9.11
N ALA A 51 -10.20 17.99 -10.13
CA ALA A 51 -10.65 18.32 -11.49
C ALA A 51 -11.50 17.20 -12.14
N SER A 52 -11.28 15.93 -11.72
CA SER A 52 -12.02 14.79 -12.21
C SER A 52 -12.15 13.69 -11.15
N LYS A 53 -12.97 12.67 -11.44
CA LYS A 53 -13.05 11.44 -10.63
C LYS A 53 -11.72 10.70 -10.62
N ARG A 54 -11.02 10.71 -11.76
CA ARG A 54 -9.69 10.10 -11.89
C ARG A 54 -8.67 10.80 -11.00
N ASP A 55 -8.65 12.14 -11.01
CA ASP A 55 -7.72 12.91 -10.17
C ASP A 55 -7.97 12.66 -8.68
N LEU A 56 -9.24 12.62 -8.27
CA LEU A 56 -9.63 12.25 -6.92
C LEU A 56 -9.15 10.82 -6.55
N TYR A 57 -9.30 9.87 -7.46
CA TYR A 57 -8.88 8.49 -7.24
C TYR A 57 -7.35 8.35 -7.17
N VAL A 58 -6.62 9.00 -8.10
CA VAL A 58 -5.15 8.97 -8.12
C VAL A 58 -4.59 9.56 -6.83
N GLU A 59 -5.10 10.70 -6.37
CA GLU A 59 -4.64 11.32 -5.14
C GLU A 59 -4.93 10.45 -3.90
N LEU A 60 -6.09 9.80 -3.89
CA LEU A 60 -6.44 8.86 -2.82
C LEU A 60 -5.49 7.66 -2.80
N VAL A 61 -5.11 7.13 -3.97
CA VAL A 61 -4.14 6.04 -4.08
C VAL A 61 -2.75 6.49 -3.63
N ASP A 62 -2.33 7.69 -4.02
CA ASP A 62 -1.06 8.27 -3.58
C ASP A 62 -1.00 8.45 -2.06
N ASP A 63 -2.07 8.96 -1.44
CA ASP A 63 -2.16 9.09 0.01
C ASP A 63 -2.02 7.75 0.73
N VAL A 64 -2.72 6.72 0.25
CA VAL A 64 -2.61 5.36 0.83
C VAL A 64 -1.19 4.81 0.66
N ALA A 65 -0.58 4.99 -0.52
CA ALA A 65 0.78 4.53 -0.79
C ALA A 65 1.81 5.23 0.11
N ASP A 66 1.66 6.55 0.30
CA ASP A 66 2.56 7.33 1.15
C ASP A 66 2.42 6.94 2.63
N ARG A 67 1.20 6.77 3.14
CA ARG A 67 0.95 6.31 4.51
C ARG A 67 1.55 4.93 4.75
N LEU A 68 1.33 3.98 3.83
CA LEU A 68 1.90 2.63 3.92
C LEU A 68 3.43 2.67 3.90
N ALA A 69 4.04 3.42 2.97
CA ALA A 69 5.49 3.55 2.88
C ALA A 69 6.09 4.15 4.16
N ASN A 70 5.46 5.19 4.72
CA ASN A 70 5.89 5.81 5.96
C ASN A 70 5.80 4.87 7.17
N GLU A 71 4.74 4.08 7.28
CA GLU A 71 4.60 3.04 8.34
C GLU A 71 5.74 2.01 8.23
N VAL A 72 6.01 1.52 7.03
CA VAL A 72 7.07 0.54 6.78
C VAL A 72 8.45 1.11 7.10
N VAL A 73 8.76 2.32 6.63
CA VAL A 73 10.07 2.97 6.90
C VAL A 73 10.24 3.24 8.39
N SER A 74 9.19 3.71 9.08
CA SER A 74 9.23 4.01 10.51
C SER A 74 9.43 2.79 11.39
N ALA A 75 9.10 1.59 10.90
CA ALA A 75 9.27 0.33 11.59
C ALA A 75 10.67 -0.29 11.43
N VAL A 76 11.57 0.33 10.65
CA VAL A 76 12.93 -0.16 10.40
C VAL A 76 13.93 0.64 11.22
N ASP A 77 14.47 0.04 12.30
CA ASP A 77 15.53 0.65 13.08
C ASP A 77 16.91 0.26 12.50
N PRO A 78 17.79 1.24 12.18
CA PRO A 78 19.15 0.96 11.74
C PRO A 78 20.02 0.18 12.73
N ALA A 79 19.69 0.21 14.02
CA ALA A 79 20.39 -0.55 15.06
C ALA A 79 20.04 -2.04 15.09
N ASP A 80 18.90 -2.43 14.47
CA ASP A 80 18.43 -3.82 14.44
C ASP A 80 19.22 -4.70 13.49
N THR A 81 19.16 -6.00 13.72
CA THR A 81 19.64 -7.02 12.77
C THR A 81 18.80 -7.02 11.49
N HIS A 82 19.36 -7.55 10.40
CA HIS A 82 18.59 -7.68 9.14
C HIS A 82 17.28 -8.43 9.32
N PHE A 83 17.27 -9.46 10.17
CA PHE A 83 16.03 -10.19 10.48
C PHE A 83 14.99 -9.30 11.17
N GLN A 84 15.40 -8.59 12.22
CA GLN A 84 14.49 -7.70 12.96
C GLN A 84 13.93 -6.58 12.07
N ARG A 85 14.77 -5.95 11.24
CA ARG A 85 14.33 -4.95 10.25
C ARG A 85 13.31 -5.51 9.27
N THR A 86 13.56 -6.72 8.76
CA THR A 86 12.64 -7.37 7.82
C THR A 86 11.32 -7.72 8.49
N VAL A 87 11.36 -8.27 9.72
CA VAL A 87 10.15 -8.52 10.51
C VAL A 87 9.40 -7.22 10.78
N GLY A 88 10.08 -6.16 11.23
CA GLY A 88 9.47 -4.86 11.51
C GLY A 88 8.76 -4.27 10.28
N ALA A 89 9.43 -4.27 9.13
CA ALA A 89 8.85 -3.80 7.86
C ALA A 89 7.61 -4.60 7.44
N LEU A 90 7.68 -5.94 7.51
CA LEU A 90 6.57 -6.82 7.14
C LEU A 90 5.42 -6.72 8.15
N SER A 91 5.72 -6.63 9.46
CA SER A 91 4.72 -6.45 10.50
C SER A 91 3.95 -5.14 10.34
N ALA A 92 4.66 -4.04 10.03
CA ALA A 92 4.04 -2.76 9.70
C ALA A 92 3.15 -2.87 8.46
N TYR A 93 3.62 -3.52 7.39
CA TYR A 93 2.84 -3.76 6.18
C TYR A 93 1.55 -4.54 6.46
N PHE A 94 1.65 -5.71 7.11
CA PHE A 94 0.47 -6.55 7.37
C PHE A 94 -0.50 -5.89 8.36
N SER A 95 0.02 -5.21 9.40
CA SER A 95 -0.79 -4.44 10.34
C SER A 95 -1.52 -3.28 9.67
N PHE A 96 -0.85 -2.56 8.76
CA PHE A 96 -1.48 -1.52 7.97
C PHE A 96 -2.65 -2.07 7.15
N VAL A 97 -2.42 -3.17 6.42
CA VAL A 97 -3.46 -3.79 5.60
C VAL A 97 -4.62 -4.31 6.46
N GLU A 98 -4.34 -4.91 7.61
CA GLU A 98 -5.37 -5.39 8.54
C GLU A 98 -6.27 -4.25 9.05
N LYS A 99 -5.69 -3.10 9.36
CA LYS A 99 -6.42 -1.91 9.81
C LYS A 99 -7.16 -1.20 8.67
N ASN A 100 -6.63 -1.27 7.45
CA ASN A 100 -7.10 -0.52 6.27
C ASN A 100 -7.62 -1.47 5.17
N GLN A 101 -8.40 -2.51 5.54
CA GLN A 101 -8.88 -3.52 4.59
C GLN A 101 -9.71 -2.95 3.43
N ARG A 102 -10.41 -1.83 3.64
CA ARG A 102 -11.20 -1.18 2.59
C ARG A 102 -10.31 -0.60 1.50
N GLU A 103 -9.21 0.06 1.90
CA GLU A 103 -8.19 0.58 1.00
C GLU A 103 -7.53 -0.56 0.22
N PHE A 104 -7.14 -1.61 0.91
CA PHE A 104 -6.55 -2.78 0.28
C PHE A 104 -7.50 -3.44 -0.72
N GLN A 105 -8.78 -3.58 -0.37
CA GLN A 105 -9.80 -4.12 -1.27
C GLN A 105 -10.03 -3.23 -2.50
N LEU A 106 -9.96 -1.91 -2.33
CA LEU A 106 -10.08 -0.97 -3.45
C LEU A 106 -8.91 -1.12 -4.43
N LEU A 107 -7.69 -1.25 -3.91
CA LEU A 107 -6.46 -1.32 -4.72
C LEU A 107 -6.25 -2.69 -5.36
N TYR A 108 -6.54 -3.76 -4.62
CA TYR A 108 -6.19 -5.14 -4.97
C TYR A 108 -7.39 -6.10 -4.98
N GLY A 109 -8.58 -5.61 -4.70
CA GLY A 109 -9.81 -6.41 -4.71
C GLY A 109 -10.12 -6.97 -6.10
N ARG A 110 -11.23 -7.71 -6.20
CA ARG A 110 -11.70 -8.28 -7.47
C ARG A 110 -12.18 -7.18 -8.41
N SER A 111 -11.26 -6.41 -8.94
CA SER A 111 -11.50 -5.62 -10.13
C SER A 111 -11.72 -6.61 -11.28
N THR A 112 -12.78 -6.42 -12.04
CA THR A 112 -12.94 -7.17 -13.28
C THR A 112 -11.68 -6.93 -14.15
N PRO A 113 -11.18 -7.94 -14.88
CA PRO A 113 -9.95 -7.83 -15.70
C PRO A 113 -9.92 -6.68 -16.73
N ARG A 114 -10.98 -5.89 -16.81
CA ARG A 114 -11.18 -4.75 -17.74
C ARG A 114 -11.10 -3.37 -17.09
N ASP A 115 -10.82 -3.30 -15.80
CA ASP A 115 -10.77 -2.00 -15.08
C ASP A 115 -9.33 -1.48 -15.05
N GLU A 116 -8.94 -0.73 -16.08
CA GLU A 116 -7.60 -0.12 -16.18
C GLU A 116 -7.30 0.86 -15.05
N GLU A 117 -8.30 1.57 -14.53
CA GLU A 117 -8.08 2.59 -13.49
C GLU A 117 -7.71 1.95 -12.14
N THR A 118 -8.43 0.90 -11.73
CA THR A 118 -8.09 0.19 -10.48
C THR A 118 -6.80 -0.62 -10.61
N ALA A 119 -6.54 -1.22 -11.79
CA ALA A 119 -5.26 -1.87 -12.08
C ALA A 119 -4.08 -0.86 -12.05
N ASN A 120 -4.30 0.38 -12.48
CA ASN A 120 -3.31 1.46 -12.37
C ASN A 120 -3.05 1.83 -10.91
N GLY A 121 -4.08 1.92 -10.07
CA GLY A 121 -3.95 2.20 -8.64
C GLY A 121 -3.06 1.17 -7.94
N GLY A 122 -3.34 -0.12 -8.12
CA GLY A 122 -2.50 -1.20 -7.58
C GLY A 122 -1.04 -1.11 -8.04
N ARG A 123 -0.79 -0.84 -9.33
CA ARG A 123 0.57 -0.63 -9.86
C ARG A 123 1.29 0.59 -9.27
N MET A 124 0.57 1.66 -8.98
CA MET A 124 1.14 2.85 -8.32
C MET A 124 1.65 2.50 -6.92
N VAL A 125 0.83 1.82 -6.12
CA VAL A 125 1.23 1.37 -4.77
C VAL A 125 2.39 0.38 -4.85
N GLU A 126 2.34 -0.62 -5.74
CA GLU A 126 3.42 -1.58 -5.98
C GLU A 126 4.73 -0.88 -6.34
N THR A 127 4.68 0.11 -7.23
CA THR A 127 5.86 0.87 -7.65
C THR A 127 6.44 1.69 -6.48
N ARG A 128 5.60 2.39 -5.72
CA ARG A 128 6.03 3.14 -4.54
C ARG A 128 6.66 2.23 -3.50
N MET A 129 5.99 1.13 -3.16
CA MET A 129 6.49 0.17 -2.19
C MET A 129 7.79 -0.49 -2.66
N SER A 130 7.90 -0.85 -3.94
CA SER A 130 9.15 -1.43 -4.48
C SER A 130 10.31 -0.46 -4.37
N ALA A 131 10.11 0.84 -4.64
CA ALA A 131 11.14 1.86 -4.45
C ALA A 131 11.53 1.97 -2.96
N THR A 132 10.56 2.01 -2.06
CA THR A 132 10.79 2.07 -0.60
C THR A 132 11.61 0.86 -0.11
N ILE A 133 11.24 -0.35 -0.51
CA ILE A 133 11.96 -1.57 -0.13
C ILE A 133 13.37 -1.61 -0.76
N ALA A 134 13.53 -1.14 -1.99
CA ALA A 134 14.85 -1.05 -2.62
C ALA A 134 15.79 -0.12 -1.82
N GLU A 135 15.31 1.03 -1.34
CA GLU A 135 16.11 1.90 -0.46
C GLU A 135 16.52 1.22 0.85
N ILE A 136 15.63 0.45 1.45
CA ILE A 136 15.96 -0.34 2.66
C ILE A 136 17.00 -1.41 2.33
N LEU A 137 16.84 -2.14 1.23
CA LEU A 137 17.76 -3.21 0.83
C LEU A 137 19.15 -2.68 0.46
N ARG A 138 19.27 -1.49 -0.16
CA ARG A 138 20.56 -0.88 -0.53
C ARG A 138 21.47 -0.58 0.67
N GLN A 139 20.96 -0.58 1.88
CA GLN A 139 21.77 -0.44 3.08
C GLN A 139 22.72 -1.63 3.31
N TRP A 140 22.45 -2.79 2.70
CA TRP A 140 23.20 -4.03 2.91
C TRP A 140 23.32 -4.93 1.67
N LEU A 141 22.55 -4.70 0.62
CA LEU A 141 22.66 -5.37 -0.67
C LEU A 141 23.16 -4.38 -1.71
N HIS A 142 24.08 -4.83 -2.55
CA HIS A 142 24.66 -4.07 -3.65
C HIS A 142 24.49 -4.86 -4.95
N GLY A 143 24.23 -4.15 -6.05
CA GLY A 143 24.07 -4.75 -7.38
C GLY A 143 22.81 -4.25 -8.08
N ASP A 144 22.71 -4.57 -9.37
CA ASP A 144 21.62 -4.11 -10.23
C ASP A 144 20.31 -4.87 -9.98
N GLU A 145 20.38 -5.97 -9.22
CA GLU A 145 19.21 -6.83 -8.92
C GLU A 145 18.38 -6.35 -7.72
N VAL A 146 18.82 -5.30 -7.00
CA VAL A 146 18.09 -4.81 -5.80
C VAL A 146 16.66 -4.45 -6.12
N GLU A 147 16.40 -3.81 -7.26
CA GLU A 147 15.05 -3.48 -7.72
C GLU A 147 14.21 -4.73 -8.00
N LEU A 148 14.82 -5.76 -8.57
CA LEU A 148 14.15 -7.04 -8.81
C LEU A 148 13.75 -7.71 -7.50
N TYR A 149 14.66 -7.73 -6.51
CA TYR A 149 14.38 -8.31 -5.20
C TYR A 149 13.32 -7.52 -4.44
N ALA A 150 13.39 -6.19 -4.47
CA ALA A 150 12.38 -5.34 -3.87
C ALA A 150 10.99 -5.60 -4.47
N ARG A 151 10.88 -5.67 -5.78
CA ARG A 151 9.63 -6.00 -6.48
C ARG A 151 9.13 -7.40 -6.13
N ALA A 152 10.01 -8.39 -6.08
CA ALA A 152 9.66 -9.76 -5.71
C ALA A 152 9.10 -9.82 -4.28
N ILE A 153 9.74 -9.13 -3.33
CA ILE A 153 9.29 -9.04 -1.94
C ILE A 153 7.90 -8.40 -1.86
N VAL A 154 7.68 -7.27 -2.53
CA VAL A 154 6.40 -6.56 -2.52
C VAL A 154 5.29 -7.42 -3.13
N THR A 155 5.52 -8.01 -4.30
CA THR A 155 4.53 -8.86 -4.98
C THR A 155 4.22 -10.12 -4.17
N MET A 156 5.22 -10.73 -3.55
CA MET A 156 5.04 -11.88 -2.65
C MET A 156 4.21 -11.49 -1.42
N SER A 157 4.54 -10.36 -0.78
CA SER A 157 3.82 -9.86 0.40
C SER A 157 2.36 -9.55 0.08
N GLU A 158 2.08 -8.95 -1.09
CA GLU A 158 0.73 -8.70 -1.58
C GLU A 158 -0.05 -10.01 -1.79
N GLY A 159 0.55 -10.99 -2.47
CA GLY A 159 -0.07 -12.29 -2.72
C GLY A 159 -0.39 -13.05 -1.42
N VAL A 160 0.57 -13.07 -0.49
CA VAL A 160 0.39 -13.64 0.85
C VAL A 160 -0.72 -12.93 1.61
N CYS A 161 -0.74 -11.60 1.57
CA CYS A 161 -1.73 -10.78 2.26
C CYS A 161 -3.16 -11.05 1.77
N ARG A 162 -3.36 -11.16 0.45
CA ARG A 162 -4.65 -11.51 -0.14
C ARG A 162 -5.16 -12.86 0.38
N HIS A 163 -4.29 -13.86 0.43
CA HIS A 163 -4.65 -15.18 0.96
C HIS A 163 -4.93 -15.12 2.46
N TRP A 164 -4.04 -14.49 3.23
CA TRP A 164 -4.15 -14.33 4.68
C TRP A 164 -5.47 -13.71 5.12
N LEU A 165 -5.90 -12.63 4.46
CA LEU A 165 -7.16 -11.95 4.77
C LEU A 165 -8.41 -12.82 4.54
N THR A 166 -8.32 -13.90 3.77
CA THR A 166 -9.46 -14.81 3.53
C THR A 166 -9.54 -15.95 4.54
N GLN A 167 -8.52 -16.14 5.40
CA GLN A 167 -8.48 -17.25 6.34
C GLN A 167 -9.25 -16.90 7.63
N PRO A 168 -10.16 -17.77 8.12
CA PRO A 168 -10.89 -17.53 9.36
C PRO A 168 -9.97 -17.61 10.60
N ASP A 169 -9.02 -18.55 10.62
CA ASP A 169 -8.08 -18.79 11.71
C ASP A 169 -6.66 -18.31 11.35
N ARG A 170 -6.54 -17.10 10.77
CA ARG A 170 -5.28 -16.56 10.32
C ARG A 170 -4.35 -16.24 11.49
N PRO A 171 -3.02 -16.40 11.32
CA PRO A 171 -2.04 -15.94 12.29
C PRO A 171 -2.11 -14.41 12.45
N SER A 172 -1.56 -13.89 13.54
CA SER A 172 -1.39 -12.44 13.70
C SER A 172 -0.48 -11.87 12.61
N ALA A 173 -0.56 -10.55 12.38
CA ALA A 173 0.32 -9.84 11.45
C ALA A 173 1.80 -10.09 11.78
N ASP A 174 2.18 -10.07 13.06
CA ASP A 174 3.55 -10.30 13.53
C ASP A 174 4.01 -11.74 13.27
N ALA A 175 3.19 -12.75 13.58
CA ALA A 175 3.52 -14.15 13.31
C ALA A 175 3.68 -14.44 11.80
N LEU A 176 2.86 -13.79 10.96
CA LEU A 176 2.99 -13.89 9.51
C LEU A 176 4.28 -13.20 9.04
N ALA A 177 4.61 -12.04 9.61
CA ALA A 177 5.82 -11.29 9.30
C ALA A 177 7.10 -12.10 9.62
N GLU A 178 7.16 -12.76 10.77
CA GLU A 178 8.28 -13.61 11.16
C GLU A 178 8.48 -14.77 10.17
N GLN A 179 7.38 -15.45 9.78
CA GLN A 179 7.44 -16.56 8.83
C GLN A 179 7.93 -16.10 7.45
N LEU A 180 7.43 -14.97 6.97
CA LEU A 180 7.80 -14.44 5.66
C LEU A 180 9.22 -13.87 5.67
N ALA A 181 9.65 -13.21 6.76
CA ALA A 181 11.02 -12.72 6.93
C ALA A 181 12.03 -13.85 6.88
N ALA A 182 11.75 -14.98 7.55
CA ALA A 182 12.60 -16.16 7.50
C ALA A 182 12.75 -16.69 6.06
N LEU A 183 11.66 -16.77 5.31
CA LEU A 183 11.68 -17.22 3.91
C LEU A 183 12.50 -16.27 3.02
N ILE A 184 12.28 -14.96 3.14
CA ILE A 184 12.97 -13.92 2.34
C ILE A 184 14.48 -13.96 2.61
N LEU A 185 14.88 -13.95 3.88
CA LEU A 185 16.30 -13.85 4.25
C LEU A 185 17.06 -15.12 3.93
N THR A 186 16.47 -16.30 4.10
CA THR A 186 17.10 -17.55 3.68
C THR A 186 17.33 -17.57 2.16
N GLY A 187 16.36 -17.08 1.38
CA GLY A 187 16.52 -16.94 -0.07
C GLY A 187 17.61 -15.96 -0.46
N LEU A 188 17.65 -14.77 0.15
CA LEU A 188 18.66 -13.75 -0.15
C LEU A 188 20.07 -14.17 0.27
N GLN A 189 20.25 -14.85 1.41
CA GLN A 189 21.55 -15.39 1.84
C GLN A 189 22.10 -16.40 0.83
N GLY A 190 21.28 -17.31 0.33
CA GLY A 190 21.70 -18.27 -0.70
C GLY A 190 22.17 -17.61 -1.99
N LEU A 191 21.58 -16.46 -2.38
CA LEU A 191 22.02 -15.70 -3.55
C LEU A 191 23.39 -15.04 -3.35
N VAL A 192 23.66 -14.48 -2.16
CA VAL A 192 24.96 -13.86 -1.84
C VAL A 192 26.06 -14.92 -1.83
N GLU A 193 25.82 -16.10 -1.22
CA GLU A 193 26.80 -17.21 -1.19
C GLU A 193 27.11 -17.74 -2.61
N THR A 194 26.11 -17.81 -3.48
CA THR A 194 26.28 -18.26 -4.87
C THR A 194 27.12 -17.25 -5.68
N ALA A 195 26.92 -15.95 -5.48
CA ALA A 195 27.68 -14.91 -6.17
C ALA A 195 29.16 -14.88 -5.76
N THR A 196 29.46 -15.15 -4.47
CA THR A 196 30.84 -15.22 -3.97
C THR A 196 31.55 -16.50 -4.36
N SER A 197 30.86 -17.61 -4.65
CA SER A 197 31.42 -18.87 -5.06
C SER A 197 31.79 -18.94 -6.56
N ASN A 198 31.27 -18.00 -7.36
CA ASN A 198 31.50 -17.90 -8.81
C ASN A 198 32.58 -16.88 -9.20
N GLN A 199 33.28 -16.27 -8.24
CA GLN A 199 34.45 -15.40 -8.45
C GLN A 199 35.75 -16.12 -8.11
#